data_ebec4a7c529dc643864fe019c0c5b995
#
_entry.id   ebec4a7c529dc643864fe019c0c5b995
#
_cell.length_a   1.000
_cell.length_b   1.000
_cell.length_c   1.000
_cell.angle_alpha   90.00
_cell.angle_beta   90.00
_cell.angle_gamma   90.00
#
_symmetry.space_group_name_H-M   'P 1'
#
loop_
_entity.id
_entity.type
_entity.pdbx_description
1 polymer ?
#
loop_
_entity_poly.entity_id
_entity_poly.type
_entity_poly.pdbx_seq_one_letter_code
_entity_poly.pdbx_strand_id
1 'polypeptide(L)'
;MKKSIVLNQSSAGQKIIGALKTFLKNISPFNNRTDMPSVLLVLKKVFAFYLCYWAGIFLAEGLVIGGLFACGKNFLRGEMFSDDVMMLIKLYGMIIVIAVSVLYWKLIEKRKLHEMGVAKNISGWFIGAAAGILLLIVSISAIMVTGTIKFDGVSTDFNITMPLMLGGYIVQGAAEEFLSRGVVFHGLKGKVSLPVAVGANALVFTLPHLSTLGGSEPQFIISGVINLAVISCLFSFITLRTKSIWAACGLHSLWNFCLSCVLGLNLSGSEGSTSVINMHTEGANLLNGGIYGIEASIITNAIIAAAAVLLWYSYKKDNTERQA
;
A
#
# COMPACT_ATOMS: atom_id res chain seq x y z
N MET A 1 -26.90 -52.52 16.26
CA MET A 1 -27.10 -51.23 15.56
C MET A 1 -26.34 -50.02 16.17
N LYS A 2 -26.20 -49.87 17.50
CA LYS A 2 -25.49 -48.71 18.10
C LYS A 2 -23.97 -48.68 17.81
N LYS A 3 -23.25 -49.79 17.71
CA LYS A 3 -21.81 -49.83 17.44
C LYS A 3 -21.41 -49.37 16.01
N SER A 4 -22.24 -49.62 15.00
CA SER A 4 -21.96 -49.17 13.64
C SER A 4 -22.14 -47.68 13.43
N ILE A 5 -23.06 -47.05 14.16
CA ILE A 5 -23.32 -45.59 14.12
C ILE A 5 -22.17 -44.82 14.77
N VAL A 6 -21.63 -45.29 15.90
CA VAL A 6 -20.49 -44.66 16.61
C VAL A 6 -19.20 -44.74 15.79
N LEU A 7 -18.94 -45.87 15.12
CA LEU A 7 -17.79 -46.02 14.23
C LEU A 7 -17.87 -45.11 13.00
N ASN A 8 -19.07 -44.91 12.46
CA ASN A 8 -19.28 -44.04 11.30
C ASN A 8 -19.14 -42.55 11.66
N GLN A 9 -19.59 -42.15 12.85
CA GLN A 9 -19.39 -40.78 13.36
C GLN A 9 -17.90 -40.48 13.65
N SER A 10 -17.14 -41.41 14.19
CA SER A 10 -15.69 -41.27 14.43
C SER A 10 -14.89 -41.17 13.11
N SER A 11 -15.30 -41.96 12.10
CA SER A 11 -14.70 -41.91 10.75
C SER A 11 -15.02 -40.60 10.02
N ALA A 12 -16.21 -40.03 10.16
CA ALA A 12 -16.57 -38.73 9.61
C ALA A 12 -15.82 -37.61 10.31
N GLY A 13 -15.70 -37.62 11.63
CA GLY A 13 -14.91 -36.69 12.41
C GLY A 13 -13.43 -36.69 12.00
N GLN A 14 -12.82 -37.85 11.82
CA GLN A 14 -11.44 -37.95 11.36
C GLN A 14 -11.24 -37.40 9.94
N LYS A 15 -12.20 -37.62 9.02
CA LYS A 15 -12.18 -37.04 7.67
C LYS A 15 -12.27 -35.51 7.70
N ILE A 16 -13.14 -34.93 8.53
CA ILE A 16 -13.29 -33.50 8.70
C ILE A 16 -11.99 -32.88 9.27
N ILE A 17 -11.42 -33.48 10.31
CA ILE A 17 -10.16 -33.05 10.91
C ILE A 17 -9.00 -33.12 9.89
N GLY A 18 -8.96 -34.22 9.09
CA GLY A 18 -7.96 -34.35 8.03
C GLY A 18 -8.08 -33.30 6.94
N ALA A 19 -9.32 -33.01 6.51
CA ALA A 19 -9.59 -31.94 5.54
C ALA A 19 -9.20 -30.56 6.09
N LEU A 20 -9.54 -30.27 7.35
CA LEU A 20 -9.17 -29.01 8.02
C LEU A 20 -7.66 -28.87 8.15
N LYS A 21 -6.95 -29.91 8.57
CA LYS A 21 -5.47 -29.89 8.63
C LYS A 21 -4.86 -29.61 7.27
N THR A 22 -5.37 -30.23 6.20
CA THR A 22 -4.91 -30.01 4.83
C THR A 22 -5.20 -28.58 4.37
N PHE A 23 -6.38 -28.05 4.64
CA PHE A 23 -6.76 -26.67 4.36
C PHE A 23 -5.81 -25.69 5.06
N LEU A 24 -5.64 -25.81 6.38
CA LEU A 24 -4.75 -24.94 7.16
C LEU A 24 -3.29 -25.02 6.68
N LYS A 25 -2.81 -26.22 6.32
CA LYS A 25 -1.47 -26.39 5.73
C LYS A 25 -1.34 -25.65 4.39
N ASN A 26 -2.37 -25.66 3.56
CA ASN A 26 -2.33 -25.01 2.26
C ASN A 26 -2.35 -23.48 2.37
N ILE A 27 -3.18 -22.90 3.23
CA ILE A 27 -3.27 -21.45 3.41
C ILE A 27 -2.18 -20.88 4.32
N SER A 28 -1.40 -21.73 4.99
CA SER A 28 -0.30 -21.28 5.87
C SER A 28 0.72 -20.45 5.08
N PRO A 29 1.06 -19.24 5.55
CA PRO A 29 2.09 -18.40 4.92
C PRO A 29 3.51 -18.95 5.13
N PHE A 30 3.72 -19.94 6.00
CA PHE A 30 5.03 -20.49 6.37
C PHE A 30 5.51 -21.62 5.45
N ASN A 31 5.03 -21.67 4.20
CA ASN A 31 5.50 -22.62 3.20
C ASN A 31 5.54 -21.98 1.81
N ASN A 32 6.27 -22.59 0.88
CA ASN A 32 6.42 -22.09 -0.49
C ASN A 32 5.54 -22.84 -1.53
N ARG A 33 4.56 -23.64 -1.07
CA ARG A 33 3.67 -24.38 -1.98
C ARG A 33 2.81 -23.43 -2.79
N THR A 34 2.67 -23.72 -4.08
CA THR A 34 1.82 -22.96 -5.01
C THR A 34 0.91 -23.87 -5.85
N ASP A 35 1.12 -25.19 -5.76
CA ASP A 35 0.26 -26.19 -6.40
C ASP A 35 -0.98 -26.40 -5.55
N MET A 36 -1.96 -25.52 -5.75
CA MET A 36 -3.25 -25.53 -5.06
C MET A 36 -4.28 -24.68 -5.84
N PRO A 37 -5.59 -24.82 -5.57
CA PRO A 37 -6.62 -23.98 -6.16
C PRO A 37 -6.35 -22.49 -5.97
N SER A 38 -6.66 -21.67 -6.98
CA SER A 38 -6.39 -20.22 -6.99
C SER A 38 -6.91 -19.50 -5.75
N VAL A 39 -8.08 -19.87 -5.24
CA VAL A 39 -8.68 -19.30 -4.03
C VAL A 39 -7.77 -19.51 -2.81
N LEU A 40 -7.26 -20.75 -2.62
CA LEU A 40 -6.37 -21.07 -1.50
C LEU A 40 -5.02 -20.33 -1.63
N LEU A 41 -4.51 -20.20 -2.84
CA LEU A 41 -3.28 -19.43 -3.08
C LEU A 41 -3.46 -17.94 -2.80
N VAL A 42 -4.60 -17.36 -3.17
CA VAL A 42 -4.96 -15.97 -2.83
C VAL A 42 -5.03 -15.80 -1.31
N LEU A 43 -5.78 -16.66 -0.61
CA LEU A 43 -5.87 -16.61 0.86
C LEU A 43 -4.49 -16.72 1.52
N LYS A 44 -3.64 -17.64 1.05
CA LYS A 44 -2.26 -17.76 1.53
C LYS A 44 -1.48 -16.46 1.37
N LYS A 45 -1.61 -15.78 0.22
CA LYS A 45 -0.91 -14.51 -0.02
C LYS A 45 -1.48 -13.34 0.80
N VAL A 46 -2.77 -13.34 1.09
CA VAL A 46 -3.40 -12.42 2.03
C VAL A 46 -2.83 -12.64 3.44
N PHE A 47 -2.73 -13.88 3.91
CA PHE A 47 -2.10 -14.19 5.20
C PHE A 47 -0.61 -13.82 5.23
N ALA A 48 0.12 -14.05 4.14
CA ALA A 48 1.53 -13.63 4.02
C ALA A 48 1.69 -12.11 4.11
N PHE A 49 0.79 -11.35 3.46
CA PHE A 49 0.75 -9.90 3.56
C PHE A 49 0.62 -9.45 5.02
N TYR A 50 -0.42 -9.92 5.72
CA TYR A 50 -0.66 -9.51 7.10
C TYR A 50 0.41 -10.01 8.06
N LEU A 51 0.98 -11.18 7.84
CA LEU A 51 2.13 -11.66 8.61
C LEU A 51 3.31 -10.70 8.50
N CYS A 52 3.71 -10.34 7.27
CA CYS A 52 4.84 -9.42 7.05
C CYS A 52 4.53 -8.02 7.55
N TYR A 53 3.31 -7.52 7.32
CA TYR A 53 2.86 -6.20 7.75
C TYR A 53 2.94 -6.08 9.29
N TRP A 54 2.23 -6.94 10.01
CA TRP A 54 2.19 -6.85 11.48
C TRP A 54 3.53 -7.19 12.12
N ALA A 55 4.27 -8.17 11.61
CA ALA A 55 5.62 -8.44 12.11
C ALA A 55 6.55 -7.24 11.91
N GLY A 56 6.49 -6.58 10.74
CA GLY A 56 7.26 -5.38 10.46
C GLY A 56 6.88 -4.21 11.37
N ILE A 57 5.58 -3.93 11.52
CA ILE A 57 5.07 -2.84 12.36
C ILE A 57 5.43 -3.07 13.84
N PHE A 58 5.15 -4.25 14.40
CA PHE A 58 5.46 -4.52 15.82
C PHE A 58 6.95 -4.47 16.13
N LEU A 59 7.81 -4.92 15.19
CA LEU A 59 9.25 -4.77 15.35
C LEU A 59 9.68 -3.30 15.28
N ALA A 60 9.11 -2.52 14.37
CA ALA A 60 9.39 -1.09 14.26
C ALA A 60 8.95 -0.34 15.52
N GLU A 61 7.70 -0.56 15.97
CA GLU A 61 7.17 0.07 17.19
C GLU A 61 7.96 -0.33 18.44
N GLY A 62 8.34 -1.61 18.56
CA GLY A 62 9.18 -2.08 19.65
C GLY A 62 10.54 -1.36 19.71
N LEU A 63 11.17 -1.13 18.56
CA LEU A 63 12.42 -0.36 18.48
C LEU A 63 12.21 1.12 18.81
N VAL A 64 11.09 1.72 18.38
CA VAL A 64 10.75 3.12 18.73
C VAL A 64 10.56 3.26 20.22
N ILE A 65 9.75 2.39 20.84
CA ILE A 65 9.50 2.42 22.28
C ILE A 65 10.81 2.22 23.06
N GLY A 66 11.63 1.24 22.66
CA GLY A 66 12.95 1.01 23.25
C GLY A 66 13.88 2.22 23.11
N GLY A 67 13.87 2.88 21.94
CA GLY A 67 14.62 4.11 21.70
C GLY A 67 14.15 5.28 22.57
N LEU A 68 12.84 5.46 22.75
CA LEU A 68 12.28 6.47 23.66
C LEU A 68 12.79 6.26 25.10
N PHE A 69 12.70 5.03 25.61
CA PHE A 69 13.23 4.73 26.96
C PHE A 69 14.74 4.95 27.07
N ALA A 70 15.51 4.58 26.04
CA ALA A 70 16.96 4.84 26.01
C ALA A 70 17.29 6.35 26.02
N CYS A 71 16.41 7.19 25.46
CA CYS A 71 16.52 8.65 25.51
C CYS A 71 15.90 9.28 26.77
N GLY A 72 15.55 8.48 27.77
CA GLY A 72 14.97 8.95 29.04
C GLY A 72 13.49 9.36 28.95
N LYS A 73 12.78 9.03 27.87
CA LYS A 73 11.35 9.27 27.70
C LYS A 73 10.53 8.06 28.04
N ASN A 74 9.46 8.25 28.81
CA ASN A 74 8.56 7.16 29.19
C ASN A 74 7.29 7.18 28.34
N PHE A 75 7.26 6.33 27.30
CA PHE A 75 6.12 6.16 26.40
C PHE A 75 4.80 5.89 27.15
N LEU A 76 4.84 5.09 28.21
CA LEU A 76 3.63 4.77 29.00
C LEU A 76 3.06 5.98 29.76
N ARG A 77 3.83 7.05 29.91
CA ARG A 77 3.40 8.35 30.45
C ARG A 77 3.08 9.37 29.38
N GLY A 78 3.09 8.98 28.10
CA GLY A 78 2.85 9.88 26.98
C GLY A 78 4.04 10.76 26.61
N GLU A 79 5.24 10.48 27.14
CA GLU A 79 6.46 11.25 26.82
C GLU A 79 6.99 10.81 25.44
N MET A 80 6.86 11.68 24.46
CA MET A 80 7.31 11.44 23.08
C MET A 80 8.24 12.56 22.60
N PHE A 81 8.82 12.39 21.43
CA PHE A 81 9.46 13.50 20.70
C PHE A 81 8.41 14.42 20.07
N SER A 82 8.84 15.51 19.43
CA SER A 82 7.94 16.36 18.66
C SER A 82 7.27 15.57 17.52
N ASP A 83 6.13 16.06 17.06
CA ASP A 83 5.33 15.37 16.01
C ASP A 83 6.14 15.13 14.73
N ASP A 84 6.95 16.10 14.29
CA ASP A 84 7.85 15.95 13.14
C ASP A 84 8.86 14.81 13.33
N VAL A 85 9.48 14.73 14.51
CA VAL A 85 10.43 13.65 14.82
C VAL A 85 9.71 12.29 14.89
N MET A 86 8.52 12.25 15.50
CA MET A 86 7.72 11.02 15.54
C MET A 86 7.27 10.60 14.14
N MET A 87 6.92 11.56 13.27
CA MET A 87 6.58 11.28 11.87
C MET A 87 7.79 10.69 11.12
N LEU A 88 8.96 11.29 11.24
CA LEU A 88 10.21 10.77 10.66
C LEU A 88 10.50 9.35 11.14
N ILE A 89 10.39 9.10 12.46
CA ILE A 89 10.61 7.78 13.04
C ILE A 89 9.64 6.74 12.43
N LYS A 90 8.35 7.09 12.30
CA LYS A 90 7.34 6.22 11.68
C LYS A 90 7.68 5.92 10.22
N LEU A 91 8.00 6.96 9.43
CA LEU A 91 8.31 6.80 8.01
C LEU A 91 9.56 5.93 7.79
N TYR A 92 10.66 6.22 8.49
CA TYR A 92 11.91 5.43 8.39
C TYR A 92 11.77 4.04 9.02
N GLY A 93 10.93 3.89 10.05
CA GLY A 93 10.62 2.59 10.65
C GLY A 93 10.06 1.58 9.67
N MET A 94 9.42 2.05 8.58
CA MET A 94 8.93 1.20 7.50
C MET A 94 10.03 0.43 6.76
N ILE A 95 11.31 0.75 6.95
CA ILE A 95 12.44 -0.05 6.44
C ILE A 95 12.41 -1.47 6.99
N ILE A 96 11.87 -1.65 8.20
CA ILE A 96 11.70 -2.96 8.82
C ILE A 96 10.67 -3.80 8.08
N VAL A 97 9.59 -3.18 7.59
CA VAL A 97 8.59 -3.87 6.75
C VAL A 97 9.23 -4.35 5.44
N ILE A 98 10.12 -3.53 4.82
CA ILE A 98 10.89 -3.96 3.65
C ILE A 98 11.76 -5.17 4.00
N ALA A 99 12.51 -5.09 5.11
CA ALA A 99 13.40 -6.16 5.54
C ALA A 99 12.63 -7.46 5.80
N VAL A 100 11.53 -7.41 6.54
CA VAL A 100 10.65 -8.56 6.80
C VAL A 100 10.08 -9.14 5.51
N SER A 101 9.61 -8.30 4.58
CA SER A 101 9.09 -8.74 3.28
C SER A 101 10.16 -9.45 2.43
N VAL A 102 11.38 -8.92 2.42
CA VAL A 102 12.52 -9.51 1.71
C VAL A 102 12.95 -10.83 2.37
N LEU A 103 13.01 -10.88 3.70
CA LEU A 103 13.33 -12.11 4.44
C LEU A 103 12.26 -13.18 4.21
N TYR A 104 10.98 -12.82 4.29
CA TYR A 104 9.87 -13.72 3.96
C TYR A 104 10.03 -14.30 2.55
N TRP A 105 10.28 -13.45 1.56
CA TRP A 105 10.46 -13.86 0.16
C TRP A 105 11.63 -14.82 -0.02
N LYS A 106 12.78 -14.53 0.60
CA LYS A 106 14.00 -15.35 0.50
C LYS A 106 13.91 -16.65 1.31
N LEU A 107 13.43 -16.59 2.55
CA LEU A 107 13.52 -17.71 3.49
C LEU A 107 12.30 -18.64 3.40
N ILE A 108 11.10 -18.09 3.21
CA ILE A 108 9.85 -18.86 3.19
C ILE A 108 9.46 -19.19 1.73
N GLU A 109 9.37 -18.19 0.86
CA GLU A 109 9.04 -18.42 -0.56
C GLU A 109 10.21 -19.08 -1.32
N LYS A 110 11.43 -18.96 -0.82
CA LYS A 110 12.69 -19.49 -1.41
C LYS A 110 12.91 -19.03 -2.84
N ARG A 111 12.60 -17.75 -3.10
CA ARG A 111 12.65 -17.13 -4.43
C ARG A 111 13.68 -16.02 -4.50
N LYS A 112 14.15 -15.69 -5.73
CA LYS A 112 15.12 -14.62 -5.98
C LYS A 112 14.42 -13.26 -5.95
N LEU A 113 15.14 -12.18 -5.59
CA LEU A 113 14.55 -10.83 -5.47
C LEU A 113 13.99 -10.28 -6.79
N HIS A 114 14.60 -10.62 -7.93
CA HIS A 114 14.06 -10.19 -9.22
C HIS A 114 12.66 -10.76 -9.51
N GLU A 115 12.33 -11.93 -8.94
CA GLU A 115 10.99 -12.52 -9.05
C GLU A 115 9.96 -11.81 -8.18
N MET A 116 10.40 -11.02 -7.20
CA MET A 116 9.59 -10.09 -6.41
C MET A 116 9.32 -8.77 -7.16
N GLY A 117 9.87 -8.62 -8.36
CA GLY A 117 9.79 -7.39 -9.14
C GLY A 117 10.89 -6.37 -8.82
N VAL A 118 11.87 -6.75 -8.01
CA VAL A 118 13.02 -5.87 -7.67
C VAL A 118 14.05 -5.97 -8.80
N ALA A 119 13.94 -5.06 -9.77
CA ALA A 119 14.91 -4.97 -10.86
C ALA A 119 16.22 -4.31 -10.41
N LYS A 120 17.35 -4.67 -11.05
CA LYS A 120 18.64 -4.02 -10.76
C LYS A 120 18.65 -2.54 -11.19
N ASN A 121 17.98 -2.22 -12.29
CA ASN A 121 17.87 -0.86 -12.78
C ASN A 121 16.71 -0.14 -12.05
N ILE A 122 17.05 0.93 -11.35
CA ILE A 122 16.10 1.77 -10.60
C ILE A 122 15.50 2.91 -11.43
N SER A 123 15.84 3.05 -12.72
CA SER A 123 15.32 4.14 -13.57
C SER A 123 13.79 4.21 -13.58
N GLY A 124 13.12 3.07 -13.41
CA GLY A 124 11.66 3.00 -13.24
C GLY A 124 11.15 3.87 -12.10
N TRP A 125 11.92 4.03 -11.02
CA TRP A 125 11.54 4.87 -9.90
C TRP A 125 11.35 6.34 -10.32
N PHE A 126 12.26 6.89 -11.11
CA PHE A 126 12.16 8.27 -11.62
C PHE A 126 10.99 8.45 -12.58
N ILE A 127 10.71 7.43 -13.42
CA ILE A 127 9.52 7.44 -14.30
C ILE A 127 8.24 7.48 -13.45
N GLY A 128 8.17 6.63 -12.43
CA GLY A 128 7.04 6.61 -11.50
C GLY A 128 6.90 7.90 -10.73
N ALA A 129 7.99 8.45 -10.22
CA ALA A 129 8.03 9.73 -9.51
C ALA A 129 7.47 10.88 -10.37
N ALA A 130 7.92 10.99 -11.62
CA ALA A 130 7.41 11.98 -12.57
C ALA A 130 5.91 11.77 -12.86
N ALA A 131 5.47 10.52 -13.02
CA ALA A 131 4.05 10.21 -13.21
C ALA A 131 3.22 10.58 -11.98
N GLY A 132 3.71 10.33 -10.77
CA GLY A 132 3.03 10.70 -9.52
C GLY A 132 2.85 12.21 -9.38
N ILE A 133 3.92 12.97 -9.63
CA ILE A 133 3.88 14.44 -9.62
C ILE A 133 2.89 14.94 -10.68
N LEU A 134 2.92 14.41 -11.89
CA LEU A 134 2.01 14.83 -12.97
C LEU A 134 0.55 14.56 -12.61
N LEU A 135 0.24 13.35 -12.12
CA LEU A 135 -1.12 12.99 -11.71
C LEU A 135 -1.60 13.88 -10.55
N LEU A 136 -0.73 14.19 -9.59
CA LEU A 136 -1.04 15.09 -8.49
C LEU A 136 -1.35 16.51 -9.00
N ILE A 137 -0.49 17.06 -9.87
CA ILE A 137 -0.69 18.40 -10.47
C ILE A 137 -2.03 18.46 -11.21
N VAL A 138 -2.34 17.46 -12.05
CA VAL A 138 -3.59 17.40 -12.79
C VAL A 138 -4.80 17.31 -11.82
N SER A 139 -4.71 16.48 -10.77
CA SER A 139 -5.78 16.33 -9.77
C SER A 139 -6.02 17.63 -9.01
N ILE A 140 -4.95 18.25 -8.47
CA ILE A 140 -5.05 19.52 -7.73
C ILE A 140 -5.57 20.62 -8.62
N SER A 141 -5.05 20.77 -9.84
CA SER A 141 -5.51 21.80 -10.78
C SER A 141 -6.98 21.66 -11.10
N ALA A 142 -7.44 20.43 -11.35
CA ALA A 142 -8.86 20.16 -11.64
C ALA A 142 -9.76 20.49 -10.43
N ILE A 143 -9.31 20.17 -9.20
CA ILE A 143 -10.07 20.48 -7.98
C ILE A 143 -10.05 22.00 -7.72
N MET A 144 -8.94 22.69 -7.94
CA MET A 144 -8.84 24.15 -7.77
C MET A 144 -9.81 24.91 -8.69
N VAL A 145 -10.02 24.44 -9.92
CA VAL A 145 -11.01 25.04 -10.85
C VAL A 145 -12.42 25.00 -10.26
N THR A 146 -12.73 24.02 -9.38
CA THR A 146 -14.04 24.00 -8.68
C THR A 146 -14.15 25.00 -7.53
N GLY A 147 -13.06 25.64 -7.14
CA GLY A 147 -12.98 26.58 -6.01
C GLY A 147 -12.99 25.90 -4.62
N THR A 148 -12.91 24.57 -4.56
CA THR A 148 -12.97 23.81 -3.30
C THR A 148 -11.62 23.54 -2.66
N ILE A 149 -10.53 23.87 -3.34
CA ILE A 149 -9.16 23.98 -2.79
C ILE A 149 -8.63 25.36 -3.20
N LYS A 150 -8.01 26.06 -2.27
CA LYS A 150 -7.43 27.38 -2.50
C LYS A 150 -5.94 27.42 -2.15
N PHE A 151 -5.24 28.29 -2.84
CA PHE A 151 -3.84 28.61 -2.59
C PHE A 151 -3.76 29.82 -1.65
N ASP A 152 -3.03 29.69 -0.53
CA ASP A 152 -2.88 30.72 0.48
C ASP A 152 -1.53 31.46 0.41
N GLY A 153 -0.56 30.86 -0.27
CA GLY A 153 0.78 31.44 -0.40
C GLY A 153 1.88 30.40 -0.39
N VAL A 154 3.11 30.90 -0.37
CA VAL A 154 4.32 30.10 -0.25
C VAL A 154 4.92 30.36 1.13
N SER A 155 5.26 29.29 1.86
CA SER A 155 5.94 29.41 3.15
C SER A 155 7.35 29.93 2.95
N THR A 156 7.76 30.89 3.80
CA THR A 156 9.15 31.38 3.87
C THR A 156 9.99 30.51 4.82
N ASP A 157 9.38 29.66 5.60
CA ASP A 157 10.04 28.84 6.62
C ASP A 157 10.50 27.51 6.01
N PHE A 158 11.73 27.52 5.46
CA PHE A 158 12.35 26.29 4.99
C PHE A 158 12.82 25.45 6.20
N ASN A 159 12.12 24.38 6.48
CA ASN A 159 12.49 23.47 7.56
C ASN A 159 13.45 22.39 7.04
N ILE A 160 14.59 22.21 7.74
CA ILE A 160 15.59 21.15 7.46
C ILE A 160 14.96 19.72 7.51
N THR A 161 13.84 19.55 8.17
CA THR A 161 13.12 18.26 8.22
C THR A 161 12.58 17.86 6.86
N MET A 162 12.34 18.78 5.93
CA MET A 162 11.73 18.48 4.63
C MET A 162 12.55 17.49 3.75
N PRO A 163 13.87 17.63 3.56
CA PRO A 163 14.66 16.60 2.89
C PRO A 163 14.62 15.25 3.60
N LEU A 164 14.55 15.24 4.93
CA LEU A 164 14.40 14.03 5.72
C LEU A 164 13.01 13.40 5.50
N MET A 165 11.94 14.21 5.42
CA MET A 165 10.60 13.72 5.08
C MET A 165 10.57 13.09 3.69
N LEU A 166 11.23 13.68 2.69
CA LEU A 166 11.36 13.08 1.36
C LEU A 166 11.98 11.67 1.45
N GLY A 167 13.11 11.53 2.17
CA GLY A 167 13.71 10.21 2.44
C GLY A 167 12.76 9.24 3.12
N GLY A 168 12.01 9.73 4.12
CA GLY A 168 11.01 8.96 4.85
C GLY A 168 9.88 8.46 3.95
N TYR A 169 9.32 9.32 3.10
CA TYR A 169 8.28 8.92 2.13
C TYR A 169 8.80 7.98 1.03
N ILE A 170 10.09 8.08 0.66
CA ILE A 170 10.72 7.08 -0.22
C ILE A 170 10.73 5.70 0.45
N VAL A 171 11.07 5.65 1.72
CA VAL A 171 11.06 4.39 2.49
C VAL A 171 9.64 3.85 2.65
N GLN A 172 8.68 4.71 3.04
CA GLN A 172 7.28 4.32 3.25
C GLN A 172 6.63 3.81 1.95
N GLY A 173 6.72 4.57 0.85
CA GLY A 173 6.18 4.15 -0.44
C GLY A 173 6.83 2.85 -0.94
N ALA A 174 8.15 2.68 -0.75
CA ALA A 174 8.82 1.43 -1.08
C ALA A 174 8.31 0.27 -0.21
N ALA A 175 8.14 0.46 1.10
CA ALA A 175 7.71 -0.60 2.01
C ALA A 175 6.34 -1.17 1.63
N GLU A 176 5.38 -0.30 1.32
CA GLU A 176 4.05 -0.73 0.90
C GLU A 176 4.07 -1.42 -0.46
N GLU A 177 4.93 -1.00 -1.38
CA GLU A 177 5.06 -1.64 -2.69
C GLU A 177 5.80 -2.98 -2.60
N PHE A 178 6.84 -3.11 -1.78
CA PHE A 178 7.50 -4.39 -1.52
C PHE A 178 6.51 -5.41 -0.96
N LEU A 179 5.65 -4.99 -0.04
CA LEU A 179 4.66 -5.85 0.58
C LEU A 179 3.53 -6.20 -0.41
N SER A 180 2.91 -5.19 -1.02
CA SER A 180 1.75 -5.39 -1.91
C SER A 180 2.16 -5.99 -3.25
N ARG A 181 3.04 -5.30 -4.00
CA ARG A 181 3.44 -5.71 -5.36
C ARG A 181 4.49 -6.80 -5.33
N GLY A 182 5.39 -6.76 -4.33
CA GLY A 182 6.40 -7.79 -4.15
C GLY A 182 5.81 -9.11 -3.67
N VAL A 183 5.31 -9.16 -2.44
CA VAL A 183 4.86 -10.41 -1.81
C VAL A 183 3.57 -10.94 -2.40
N VAL A 184 2.56 -10.07 -2.62
CA VAL A 184 1.23 -10.51 -3.05
C VAL A 184 1.15 -10.60 -4.56
N PHE A 185 1.28 -9.48 -5.29
CA PHE A 185 1.07 -9.46 -6.72
C PHE A 185 2.04 -10.37 -7.48
N HIS A 186 3.37 -10.25 -7.26
CA HIS A 186 4.36 -11.14 -7.86
C HIS A 186 4.29 -12.57 -7.31
N GLY A 187 3.79 -12.74 -6.10
CA GLY A 187 3.48 -14.05 -5.54
C GLY A 187 2.35 -14.78 -6.26
N LEU A 188 1.38 -14.06 -6.82
CA LEU A 188 0.21 -14.58 -7.56
C LEU A 188 0.41 -14.58 -9.07
N LYS A 189 1.17 -13.62 -9.61
CA LYS A 189 1.38 -13.44 -11.05
C LYS A 189 1.84 -14.72 -11.73
N GLY A 190 1.15 -15.10 -12.80
CA GLY A 190 1.42 -16.33 -13.56
C GLY A 190 0.96 -17.64 -12.91
N LYS A 191 0.34 -17.57 -11.71
CA LYS A 191 -0.23 -18.72 -10.99
C LYS A 191 -1.74 -18.66 -10.89
N VAL A 192 -2.29 -17.46 -10.99
CA VAL A 192 -3.74 -17.20 -11.10
C VAL A 192 -3.96 -16.27 -12.30
N SER A 193 -5.22 -16.08 -12.72
CA SER A 193 -5.52 -15.12 -13.78
C SER A 193 -5.13 -13.69 -13.35
N LEU A 194 -4.75 -12.85 -14.31
CA LEU A 194 -4.28 -11.50 -14.03
C LEU A 194 -5.32 -10.64 -13.29
N PRO A 195 -6.63 -10.67 -13.65
CA PRO A 195 -7.65 -9.95 -12.88
C PRO A 195 -7.72 -10.39 -11.41
N VAL A 196 -7.56 -11.70 -11.15
CA VAL A 196 -7.54 -12.23 -9.77
C VAL A 196 -6.30 -11.72 -9.01
N ALA A 197 -5.13 -11.71 -9.63
CA ALA A 197 -3.92 -11.18 -9.00
C ALA A 197 -4.02 -9.69 -8.69
N VAL A 198 -4.55 -8.89 -9.63
CA VAL A 198 -4.77 -7.44 -9.45
C VAL A 198 -5.83 -7.19 -8.38
N GLY A 199 -6.97 -7.87 -8.43
CA GLY A 199 -8.05 -7.73 -7.44
C GLY A 199 -7.63 -8.12 -6.03
N ALA A 200 -6.91 -9.24 -5.87
CA ALA A 200 -6.38 -9.67 -4.58
C ALA A 200 -5.38 -8.63 -4.03
N ASN A 201 -4.56 -8.05 -4.90
CA ASN A 201 -3.61 -7.02 -4.51
C ASN A 201 -4.31 -5.70 -4.13
N ALA A 202 -5.36 -5.30 -4.86
CA ALA A 202 -6.18 -4.14 -4.50
C ALA A 202 -6.85 -4.33 -3.13
N LEU A 203 -7.37 -5.52 -2.86
CA LEU A 203 -7.99 -5.85 -1.57
C LEU A 203 -7.00 -5.69 -0.41
N VAL A 204 -5.82 -6.32 -0.47
CA VAL A 204 -4.84 -6.26 0.63
C VAL A 204 -4.25 -4.86 0.80
N PHE A 205 -4.19 -4.06 -0.26
CA PHE A 205 -3.76 -2.67 -0.18
C PHE A 205 -4.82 -1.78 0.49
N THR A 206 -6.10 -1.98 0.17
CA THR A 206 -7.21 -1.18 0.70
C THR A 206 -7.50 -1.45 2.17
N LEU A 207 -7.49 -2.73 2.59
CA LEU A 207 -7.96 -3.12 3.92
C LEU A 207 -7.22 -2.43 5.09
N PRO A 208 -5.87 -2.28 5.12
CA PRO A 208 -5.18 -1.59 6.20
C PRO A 208 -5.58 -0.11 6.32
N HIS A 209 -5.93 0.54 5.21
CA HIS A 209 -6.32 1.95 5.17
C HIS A 209 -7.75 2.23 5.64
N LEU A 210 -8.56 1.18 5.86
CA LEU A 210 -9.94 1.38 6.36
C LEU A 210 -9.97 2.02 7.75
N SER A 211 -8.92 1.81 8.56
CA SER A 211 -8.82 2.42 9.88
C SER A 211 -8.69 3.95 9.82
N THR A 212 -8.01 4.50 8.82
CA THR A 212 -7.85 5.94 8.63
C THR A 212 -9.10 6.60 8.03
N LEU A 213 -9.94 5.81 7.35
CA LEU A 213 -11.24 6.27 6.85
C LEU A 213 -12.33 6.31 7.94
N GLY A 214 -12.13 5.61 9.06
CA GLY A 214 -13.17 5.34 10.07
C GLY A 214 -13.74 6.57 10.80
N GLY A 215 -13.10 7.74 10.68
CA GLY A 215 -13.62 9.01 11.22
C GLY A 215 -14.36 9.88 10.20
N SER A 216 -14.45 9.44 8.95
CA SER A 216 -15.05 10.21 7.84
C SER A 216 -16.54 9.91 7.67
N GLU A 217 -17.28 10.83 7.04
CA GLU A 217 -18.66 10.56 6.63
C GLU A 217 -18.73 9.45 5.57
N PRO A 218 -19.86 8.69 5.48
CA PRO A 218 -20.00 7.51 4.61
C PRO A 218 -19.63 7.76 3.13
N GLN A 219 -19.92 8.94 2.59
CA GLN A 219 -19.59 9.29 1.22
C GLN A 219 -18.09 9.37 0.97
N PHE A 220 -17.32 9.87 1.94
CA PHE A 220 -15.86 9.93 1.85
C PHE A 220 -15.23 8.56 2.07
N ILE A 221 -15.83 7.73 2.94
CA ILE A 221 -15.40 6.32 3.11
C ILE A 221 -15.55 5.57 1.77
N ILE A 222 -16.72 5.66 1.13
CA ILE A 222 -16.97 4.99 -0.15
C ILE A 222 -16.00 5.49 -1.21
N SER A 223 -15.84 6.82 -1.34
CA SER A 223 -14.95 7.42 -2.34
C SER A 223 -13.48 7.07 -2.08
N GLY A 224 -13.03 7.09 -0.82
CA GLY A 224 -11.68 6.69 -0.42
C GLY A 224 -11.39 5.21 -0.69
N VAL A 225 -12.35 4.31 -0.41
CA VAL A 225 -12.21 2.88 -0.74
C VAL A 225 -12.08 2.67 -2.25
N ILE A 226 -12.88 3.39 -3.05
CA ILE A 226 -12.77 3.35 -4.51
C ILE A 226 -11.39 3.83 -4.94
N ASN A 227 -10.90 4.94 -4.38
CA ASN A 227 -9.56 5.48 -4.67
C ASN A 227 -8.48 4.44 -4.39
N LEU A 228 -8.45 3.87 -3.18
CA LEU A 228 -7.47 2.88 -2.75
C LEU A 228 -7.45 1.66 -3.68
N ALA A 229 -8.61 1.19 -4.12
CA ALA A 229 -8.70 0.09 -5.07
C ALA A 229 -8.17 0.48 -6.45
N VAL A 230 -8.55 1.66 -6.96
CA VAL A 230 -8.16 2.14 -8.29
C VAL A 230 -6.67 2.49 -8.34
N ILE A 231 -6.12 3.17 -7.33
CA ILE A 231 -4.69 3.47 -7.25
C ILE A 231 -3.86 2.18 -7.14
N SER A 232 -4.35 1.17 -6.42
CA SER A 232 -3.71 -0.13 -6.36
C SER A 232 -3.69 -0.84 -7.72
N CYS A 233 -4.75 -0.70 -8.52
CA CYS A 233 -4.76 -1.18 -9.91
C CYS A 233 -3.72 -0.43 -10.75
N LEU A 234 -3.65 0.91 -10.64
CA LEU A 234 -2.65 1.74 -11.33
C LEU A 234 -1.23 1.28 -11.00
N PHE A 235 -0.91 1.09 -9.72
CA PHE A 235 0.39 0.56 -9.28
C PHE A 235 0.69 -0.83 -9.83
N SER A 236 -0.31 -1.71 -9.92
CA SER A 236 -0.14 -3.03 -10.52
C SER A 236 0.12 -2.94 -12.03
N PHE A 237 -0.56 -2.04 -12.76
CA PHE A 237 -0.39 -1.88 -14.20
C PHE A 237 0.94 -1.20 -14.55
N ILE A 238 1.39 -0.19 -13.78
CA ILE A 238 2.71 0.41 -14.00
C ILE A 238 3.82 -0.61 -13.70
N THR A 239 3.64 -1.46 -12.69
CA THR A 239 4.56 -2.56 -12.37
C THR A 239 4.63 -3.59 -13.51
N LEU A 240 3.49 -3.94 -14.13
CA LEU A 240 3.46 -4.80 -15.30
C LEU A 240 4.16 -4.18 -16.50
N ARG A 241 3.90 -2.90 -16.76
CA ARG A 241 4.43 -2.16 -17.91
C ARG A 241 5.94 -1.97 -17.81
N THR A 242 6.45 -1.63 -16.63
CA THR A 242 7.89 -1.42 -16.39
C THR A 242 8.64 -2.71 -16.01
N LYS A 243 7.92 -3.81 -15.77
CA LYS A 243 8.44 -5.09 -15.27
C LYS A 243 9.20 -4.96 -13.93
N SER A 244 8.88 -3.94 -13.16
CA SER A 244 9.55 -3.64 -11.89
C SER A 244 8.60 -2.91 -10.94
N ILE A 245 8.78 -3.14 -9.62
CA ILE A 245 8.04 -2.40 -8.59
C ILE A 245 8.55 -0.96 -8.43
N TRP A 246 9.75 -0.63 -8.95
CA TRP A 246 10.35 0.69 -8.73
C TRP A 246 9.49 1.85 -9.23
N ALA A 247 8.76 1.67 -10.34
CA ALA A 247 7.89 2.73 -10.83
C ALA A 247 6.68 2.97 -9.90
N ALA A 248 6.11 1.91 -9.34
CA ALA A 248 5.08 2.04 -8.31
C ALA A 248 5.65 2.71 -7.05
N CYS A 249 6.86 2.31 -6.60
CA CYS A 249 7.53 2.97 -5.46
C CYS A 249 7.73 4.47 -5.70
N GLY A 250 8.22 4.86 -6.87
CA GLY A 250 8.45 6.28 -7.20
C GLY A 250 7.17 7.10 -7.24
N LEU A 251 6.11 6.58 -7.89
CA LEU A 251 4.81 7.23 -7.96
C LEU A 251 4.23 7.42 -6.56
N HIS A 252 4.21 6.36 -5.76
CA HIS A 252 3.67 6.37 -4.40
C HIS A 252 4.43 7.37 -3.51
N SER A 253 5.77 7.28 -3.50
CA SER A 253 6.62 8.14 -2.66
C SER A 253 6.43 9.62 -2.97
N LEU A 254 6.44 10.01 -4.25
CA LEU A 254 6.35 11.42 -4.64
C LEU A 254 4.92 11.94 -4.56
N TRP A 255 3.90 11.10 -4.77
CA TRP A 255 2.52 11.48 -4.48
C TRP A 255 2.38 11.88 -3.01
N ASN A 256 2.78 11.00 -2.08
CA ASN A 256 2.62 11.24 -0.65
C ASN A 256 3.46 12.43 -0.17
N PHE A 257 4.73 12.50 -0.56
CA PHE A 257 5.60 13.61 -0.20
C PHE A 257 5.08 14.95 -0.70
N CYS A 258 4.72 15.04 -1.98
CA CYS A 258 4.25 16.28 -2.56
C CYS A 258 2.90 16.70 -1.96
N LEU A 259 1.99 15.76 -1.74
CA LEU A 259 0.69 16.08 -1.15
C LEU A 259 0.84 16.61 0.28
N SER A 260 1.62 15.93 1.12
CA SER A 260 1.79 16.29 2.54
C SER A 260 2.77 17.45 2.77
N CYS A 261 3.99 17.35 2.21
CA CYS A 261 5.08 18.26 2.55
C CYS A 261 5.27 19.41 1.55
N VAL A 262 4.81 19.27 0.30
CA VAL A 262 4.90 20.38 -0.67
C VAL A 262 3.62 21.20 -0.63
N LEU A 263 2.45 20.59 -0.65
CA LEU A 263 1.15 21.26 -0.76
C LEU A 263 0.46 21.49 0.60
N GLY A 264 0.90 20.83 1.67
CA GLY A 264 0.30 20.96 3.01
C GLY A 264 -1.13 20.45 3.11
N LEU A 265 -1.54 19.56 2.24
CA LEU A 265 -2.89 18.99 2.23
C LEU A 265 -2.92 17.64 2.97
N ASN A 266 -4.09 17.27 3.45
CA ASN A 266 -4.29 16.01 4.15
C ASN A 266 -3.93 14.82 3.26
N LEU A 267 -3.18 13.88 3.84
CA LEU A 267 -2.79 12.62 3.23
C LEU A 267 -3.46 11.47 3.98
N SER A 268 -4.36 10.77 3.31
CA SER A 268 -5.09 9.61 3.86
C SER A 268 -5.67 9.84 5.25
N GLY A 269 -6.27 11.02 5.48
CA GLY A 269 -6.87 11.43 6.74
C GLY A 269 -5.90 11.96 7.80
N SER A 270 -4.60 12.01 7.50
CA SER A 270 -3.60 12.67 8.36
C SER A 270 -3.39 14.11 7.92
N GLU A 271 -3.29 15.03 8.86
CA GLU A 271 -2.99 16.44 8.57
C GLU A 271 -1.60 16.57 7.93
N GLY A 272 -1.50 17.53 6.99
CA GLY A 272 -0.23 17.86 6.36
C GLY A 272 0.78 18.40 7.40
N SER A 273 2.04 18.10 7.17
CA SER A 273 3.15 18.66 7.95
C SER A 273 3.50 20.07 7.47
N THR A 274 4.55 20.68 8.05
CA THR A 274 5.13 21.94 7.53
C THR A 274 5.34 21.84 6.02
N SER A 275 4.74 22.75 5.25
CA SER A 275 4.72 22.69 3.78
C SER A 275 5.39 23.90 3.14
N VAL A 276 5.81 23.74 1.88
CA VAL A 276 6.34 24.83 1.05
C VAL A 276 5.22 25.71 0.51
N ILE A 277 4.14 25.08 0.09
CA ILE A 277 2.95 25.74 -0.45
C ILE A 277 1.83 25.53 0.57
N ASN A 278 1.21 26.62 0.98
CA ASN A 278 0.08 26.57 1.88
C ASN A 278 -1.19 26.52 1.05
N MET A 279 -1.95 25.45 1.18
CA MET A 279 -3.25 25.27 0.56
C MET A 279 -4.25 24.80 1.60
N HIS A 280 -5.51 25.16 1.41
CA HIS A 280 -6.59 24.64 2.25
C HIS A 280 -7.81 24.21 1.46
N THR A 281 -8.67 23.40 2.07
CA THR A 281 -9.95 22.97 1.51
C THR A 281 -11.08 23.86 2.00
N GLU A 282 -11.90 24.37 1.07
CA GLU A 282 -13.13 25.13 1.36
C GLU A 282 -14.28 24.19 1.68
N GLY A 283 -14.48 23.93 2.97
CA GLY A 283 -15.49 22.99 3.43
C GLY A 283 -15.24 21.56 3.01
N ALA A 284 -15.98 20.61 3.55
CA ALA A 284 -15.89 19.21 3.20
C ALA A 284 -16.91 18.86 2.11
N ASN A 285 -16.46 18.39 0.93
CA ASN A 285 -17.32 17.92 -0.14
C ASN A 285 -16.63 16.85 -1.00
N LEU A 286 -17.41 16.15 -1.85
CA LEU A 286 -16.87 15.07 -2.70
C LEU A 286 -15.88 15.54 -3.77
N LEU A 287 -15.83 16.84 -4.10
CA LEU A 287 -14.87 17.35 -5.08
C LEU A 287 -13.46 17.48 -4.48
N ASN A 288 -13.35 17.81 -3.18
CA ASN A 288 -12.08 17.93 -2.47
C ASN A 288 -11.72 16.74 -1.56
N GLY A 289 -12.68 15.81 -1.36
CA GLY A 289 -12.48 14.60 -0.56
C GLY A 289 -12.62 14.77 0.95
N GLY A 290 -13.02 15.96 1.43
CA GLY A 290 -13.29 16.24 2.84
C GLY A 290 -12.06 16.07 3.74
N ILE A 291 -12.27 15.55 4.94
CA ILE A 291 -11.22 15.36 5.95
C ILE A 291 -10.17 14.34 5.50
N TYR A 292 -10.56 13.33 4.71
CA TYR A 292 -9.61 12.33 4.22
C TYR A 292 -8.60 12.91 3.24
N GLY A 293 -8.93 14.03 2.59
CA GLY A 293 -8.11 14.69 1.59
C GLY A 293 -8.49 14.31 0.17
N ILE A 294 -7.72 14.81 -0.80
CA ILE A 294 -8.01 14.64 -2.25
C ILE A 294 -8.08 13.19 -2.70
N GLU A 295 -7.56 12.27 -1.93
CA GLU A 295 -7.63 10.83 -2.19
C GLU A 295 -9.07 10.27 -2.04
N ALA A 296 -9.97 10.98 -1.35
CA ALA A 296 -11.41 10.70 -1.38
C ALA A 296 -12.18 11.59 -2.37
N SER A 297 -11.50 12.39 -3.21
CA SER A 297 -12.12 13.20 -4.25
C SER A 297 -12.59 12.34 -5.43
N ILE A 298 -13.80 12.59 -5.91
CA ILE A 298 -14.31 11.95 -7.14
C ILE A 298 -13.54 12.39 -8.38
N ILE A 299 -12.99 13.61 -8.36
CA ILE A 299 -12.15 14.13 -9.45
C ILE A 299 -10.84 13.35 -9.50
N THR A 300 -10.15 13.19 -8.37
CA THR A 300 -8.94 12.38 -8.28
C THR A 300 -9.20 10.94 -8.69
N ASN A 301 -10.31 10.36 -8.25
CA ASN A 301 -10.71 9.01 -8.62
C ASN A 301 -10.87 8.85 -10.14
N ALA A 302 -11.51 9.80 -10.80
CA ALA A 302 -11.70 9.78 -12.26
C ALA A 302 -10.34 9.88 -13.00
N ILE A 303 -9.44 10.76 -12.55
CA ILE A 303 -8.11 10.96 -13.15
C ILE A 303 -7.25 9.70 -13.00
N ILE A 304 -7.19 9.12 -11.79
CA ILE A 304 -6.43 7.90 -11.52
C ILE A 304 -7.01 6.72 -12.29
N ALA A 305 -8.34 6.60 -12.37
CA ALA A 305 -9.01 5.57 -13.15
C ALA A 305 -8.66 5.67 -14.64
N ALA A 306 -8.71 6.89 -15.21
CA ALA A 306 -8.31 7.12 -16.59
C ALA A 306 -6.85 6.71 -16.84
N ALA A 307 -5.93 7.08 -15.94
CA ALA A 307 -4.52 6.68 -16.03
C ALA A 307 -4.35 5.16 -15.94
N ALA A 308 -5.09 4.49 -15.05
CA ALA A 308 -5.05 3.03 -14.92
C ALA A 308 -5.54 2.33 -16.20
N VAL A 309 -6.64 2.84 -16.81
CA VAL A 309 -7.17 2.32 -18.07
C VAL A 309 -6.18 2.51 -19.23
N LEU A 310 -5.55 3.68 -19.32
CA LEU A 310 -4.53 3.95 -20.35
C LEU A 310 -3.32 3.03 -20.22
N LEU A 311 -2.83 2.81 -19.00
CA LEU A 311 -1.74 1.87 -18.75
C LEU A 311 -2.13 0.43 -19.05
N TRP A 312 -3.33 0.02 -18.68
CA TRP A 312 -3.85 -1.30 -19.02
C TRP A 312 -3.94 -1.52 -20.52
N TYR A 313 -4.47 -0.54 -21.27
CA TYR A 313 -4.56 -0.60 -22.71
C TYR A 313 -3.20 -0.69 -23.38
N SER A 314 -2.26 0.16 -22.96
CA SER A 314 -0.86 0.12 -23.44
C SER A 314 -0.20 -1.23 -23.17
N TYR A 315 -0.37 -1.78 -21.97
CA TYR A 315 0.15 -3.10 -21.62
C TYR A 315 -0.44 -4.21 -22.49
N LYS A 316 -1.75 -4.18 -22.74
CA LYS A 316 -2.45 -5.16 -23.59
C LYS A 316 -1.94 -5.09 -25.04
N LYS A 317 -1.83 -3.88 -25.60
CA LYS A 317 -1.34 -3.66 -26.97
C LYS A 317 0.06 -4.26 -27.17
N ASP A 318 1.01 -3.93 -26.30
CA ASP A 318 2.38 -4.44 -26.37
C ASP A 318 2.46 -5.98 -26.31
N ASN A 319 1.58 -6.62 -25.54
CA ASN A 319 1.58 -8.09 -25.46
C ASN A 319 0.95 -8.73 -26.69
N THR A 320 -0.02 -8.09 -27.35
CA THR A 320 -0.61 -8.58 -28.60
C THR A 320 0.40 -8.48 -29.74
N GLU A 321 1.11 -7.36 -29.85
CA GLU A 321 2.16 -7.16 -30.89
C GLU A 321 3.37 -8.11 -30.73
N ARG A 322 3.64 -8.60 -29.53
CA ARG A 322 4.72 -9.59 -29.29
C ARG A 322 4.32 -11.02 -29.60
N GLN A 323 3.05 -11.31 -29.71
CA GLN A 323 2.50 -12.63 -30.01
C GLN A 323 2.16 -12.80 -31.51
N ALA A 324 2.05 -11.69 -32.24
CA ALA A 324 1.92 -11.64 -33.69
C ALA A 324 3.29 -11.65 -34.38
#